data_51b56aecda0b18e9a592fe17f06135c7
#
_entry.id   51b56aecda0b18e9a592fe17f06135c7
#
_cell.length_a   1.000
_cell.length_b   1.000
_cell.length_c   1.000
_cell.angle_alpha   90.00
_cell.angle_beta   90.00
_cell.angle_gamma   90.00
#
_symmetry.space_group_name_H-M   'P 1'
#
loop_
_entity.id
_entity.type
_entity.pdbx_description
1 polymer ?
#
loop_
_entity_poly.entity_id
_entity_poly.type
_entity_poly.pdbx_seq_one_letter_code
_entity_poly.pdbx_strand_id
1 'polypeptide(L)'
;NSAKNLSFDSLSYSSEGTLNLSGKALPGSRVDVYIGKKLLGTAIADDNGFWNLALDNPIKPGDYILRFNELQNNKIVESIETPIRQENLEEINISESAIIVQPGNSLWRISRRFYGKGVLYTLIFKANNNLIDDPDLIFPGQIFNVPKK
;
A
#
# COMPACT_ATOMS: atom_id res chain seq x y z
N ASN A 1 -1.00 -8.40 -26.34
CA ASN A 1 -1.57 -7.58 -25.29
C ASN A 1 -1.15 -8.07 -23.90
N SER A 2 -0.36 -7.31 -23.27
CA SER A 2 0.00 -7.61 -21.90
C SER A 2 -0.95 -6.87 -20.99
N ALA A 3 -1.87 -7.59 -20.39
CA ALA A 3 -2.61 -7.02 -19.28
C ALA A 3 -1.58 -6.64 -18.22
N LYS A 4 -1.59 -5.40 -17.83
CA LYS A 4 -0.69 -4.96 -16.75
C LYS A 4 -1.23 -5.50 -15.44
N ASN A 5 -0.45 -6.36 -14.81
CA ASN A 5 -0.84 -6.99 -13.56
C ASN A 5 -0.17 -6.38 -12.34
N LEU A 6 0.92 -5.63 -12.57
CA LEU A 6 1.65 -5.02 -11.47
C LEU A 6 0.90 -3.79 -10.97
N SER A 7 0.62 -3.76 -9.68
CA SER A 7 0.02 -2.58 -9.03
C SER A 7 0.56 -2.42 -7.62
N PHE A 8 0.53 -1.19 -7.14
CA PHE A 8 0.78 -0.85 -5.75
C PHE A 8 -0.55 -0.37 -5.17
N ASP A 9 -1.12 -1.14 -4.26
CA ASP A 9 -2.48 -0.90 -3.79
C ASP A 9 -2.54 -0.23 -2.43
N SER A 10 -1.58 -0.50 -1.54
CA SER A 10 -1.65 0.09 -0.22
C SER A 10 -0.28 0.19 0.45
N LEU A 11 -0.18 1.21 1.29
CA LEU A 11 0.94 1.42 2.19
C LEU A 11 0.32 1.57 3.58
N SER A 12 0.77 0.77 4.55
CA SER A 12 0.19 0.79 5.88
C SER A 12 1.28 0.68 6.94
N TYR A 13 0.92 1.09 8.15
CA TYR A 13 1.78 0.98 9.32
C TYR A 13 1.10 0.15 10.37
N SER A 14 1.86 -0.73 11.00
CA SER A 14 1.40 -1.41 12.21
C SER A 14 1.56 -0.47 13.41
N SER A 15 0.93 -0.84 14.53
CA SER A 15 1.11 -0.10 15.77
C SER A 15 2.55 -0.15 16.26
N GLU A 16 3.34 -1.10 15.77
CA GLU A 16 4.76 -1.24 16.13
C GLU A 16 5.67 -0.42 15.20
N GLY A 17 5.12 0.27 14.20
CA GLY A 17 5.89 1.09 13.29
C GLY A 17 6.41 0.36 12.06
N THR A 18 6.02 -0.89 11.85
CA THR A 18 6.40 -1.63 10.65
C THR A 18 5.64 -1.09 9.45
N LEU A 19 6.36 -0.76 8.40
CA LEU A 19 5.78 -0.27 7.15
C LEU A 19 5.50 -1.45 6.24
N ASN A 20 4.27 -1.54 5.75
CA ASN A 20 3.86 -2.60 4.83
C ASN A 20 3.40 -2.01 3.50
N LEU A 21 3.99 -2.51 2.43
CA LEU A 21 3.62 -2.18 1.06
C LEU A 21 2.96 -3.40 0.45
N SER A 22 1.91 -3.21 -0.33
CA SER A 22 1.24 -4.34 -0.95
C SER A 22 0.61 -3.97 -2.27
N GLY A 23 0.40 -4.97 -3.11
CA GLY A 23 -0.20 -4.78 -4.41
C GLY A 23 -0.41 -6.11 -5.11
N LYS A 24 -0.47 -6.04 -6.45
CA LYS A 24 -0.71 -7.21 -7.29
C LYS A 24 0.40 -7.37 -8.30
N ALA A 25 0.64 -8.61 -8.70
CA ALA A 25 1.55 -8.99 -9.77
C ALA A 25 1.14 -10.37 -10.26
N LEU A 26 1.73 -10.85 -11.34
CA LEU A 26 1.48 -12.22 -11.77
C LEU A 26 1.93 -13.19 -10.68
N PRO A 27 1.16 -14.27 -10.43
CA PRO A 27 1.56 -15.25 -9.41
C PRO A 27 2.99 -15.74 -9.61
N GLY A 28 3.76 -15.77 -8.53
CA GLY A 28 5.15 -16.22 -8.56
C GLY A 28 6.16 -15.19 -9.03
N SER A 29 5.72 -14.03 -9.50
CA SER A 29 6.64 -12.96 -9.92
C SER A 29 7.35 -12.34 -8.73
N ARG A 30 8.59 -11.90 -8.97
CA ARG A 30 9.32 -11.12 -7.98
C ARG A 30 9.01 -9.63 -8.18
N VAL A 31 8.80 -8.91 -7.11
CA VAL A 31 8.59 -7.47 -7.15
C VAL A 31 9.69 -6.79 -6.35
N ASP A 32 10.52 -6.01 -7.03
CA ASP A 32 11.57 -5.22 -6.39
C ASP A 32 11.07 -3.80 -6.21
N VAL A 33 11.27 -3.25 -5.02
CA VAL A 33 10.79 -1.91 -4.67
C VAL A 33 11.98 -0.99 -4.41
N TYR A 34 12.00 0.15 -5.12
CA TYR A 34 13.09 1.11 -5.04
C TYR A 34 12.59 2.50 -4.63
N ILE A 35 13.43 3.22 -3.89
CA ILE A 35 13.36 4.68 -3.77
C ILE A 35 14.60 5.23 -4.45
N GLY A 36 14.41 5.99 -5.54
CA GLY A 36 15.56 6.43 -6.35
C GLY A 36 16.35 5.23 -6.84
N LYS A 37 17.62 5.17 -6.49
CA LYS A 37 18.49 4.06 -6.85
C LYS A 37 18.62 3.01 -5.76
N LYS A 38 17.97 3.22 -4.62
CA LYS A 38 18.10 2.35 -3.46
C LYS A 38 17.01 1.29 -3.47
N LEU A 39 17.42 0.02 -3.42
CA LEU A 39 16.47 -1.09 -3.28
C LEU A 39 15.99 -1.12 -1.83
N LEU A 40 14.67 -1.00 -1.63
CA LEU A 40 14.06 -1.12 -0.31
C LEU A 40 13.85 -2.57 0.08
N GLY A 41 13.46 -3.40 -0.86
CA GLY A 41 13.20 -4.80 -0.58
C GLY A 41 12.61 -5.51 -1.78
N THR A 42 12.36 -6.81 -1.59
CA THR A 42 11.86 -7.69 -2.63
C THR A 42 10.73 -8.53 -2.06
N ALA A 43 9.66 -8.69 -2.82
CA ALA A 43 8.52 -9.53 -2.46
C ALA A 43 8.25 -10.51 -3.58
N ILE A 44 7.54 -11.60 -3.26
CA ILE A 44 7.11 -12.60 -4.24
C ILE A 44 5.58 -12.63 -4.21
N ALA A 45 4.96 -12.52 -5.38
CA ALA A 45 3.50 -12.60 -5.48
C ALA A 45 3.04 -14.02 -5.17
N ASP A 46 1.99 -14.14 -4.40
CA ASP A 46 1.43 -15.44 -4.02
C ASP A 46 0.60 -16.04 -5.17
N ASP A 47 -0.01 -17.19 -4.92
CA ASP A 47 -0.78 -17.91 -5.94
C ASP A 47 -2.02 -17.13 -6.40
N ASN A 48 -2.45 -16.15 -5.61
CA ASN A 48 -3.58 -15.28 -5.95
C ASN A 48 -3.15 -13.99 -6.62
N GLY A 49 -1.84 -13.79 -6.83
CA GLY A 49 -1.33 -12.60 -7.48
C GLY A 49 -1.17 -11.41 -6.56
N PHE A 50 -1.05 -11.61 -5.25
CA PHE A 50 -0.82 -10.54 -4.29
C PHE A 50 0.61 -10.61 -3.76
N TRP A 51 1.24 -9.45 -3.66
CA TRP A 51 2.56 -9.33 -3.03
C TRP A 51 2.46 -8.40 -1.83
N ASN A 52 3.35 -8.63 -0.85
CA ASN A 52 3.41 -7.84 0.37
C ASN A 52 4.87 -7.73 0.80
N LEU A 53 5.30 -6.51 1.11
CA LEU A 53 6.65 -6.24 1.58
C LEU A 53 6.58 -5.50 2.91
N ALA A 54 7.17 -6.08 3.94
CA ALA A 54 7.28 -5.46 5.25
C ALA A 54 8.66 -4.85 5.41
N LEU A 55 8.73 -3.60 5.86
CA LEU A 55 9.98 -2.89 6.08
C LEU A 55 10.09 -2.52 7.55
N ASP A 56 11.17 -2.93 8.19
CA ASP A 56 11.40 -2.63 9.61
C ASP A 56 11.87 -1.20 9.83
N ASN A 57 12.51 -0.60 8.83
CA ASN A 57 13.02 0.76 8.93
C ASN A 57 12.07 1.70 8.23
N PRO A 58 11.37 2.57 8.97
CA PRO A 58 10.45 3.51 8.34
C PRO A 58 11.21 4.52 7.48
N ILE A 59 10.51 4.98 6.44
CA ILE A 59 11.00 6.04 5.56
C ILE A 59 10.81 7.37 6.29
N LYS A 60 11.78 8.27 6.19
CA LYS A 60 11.65 9.60 6.79
C LYS A 60 10.48 10.36 6.15
N PRO A 61 9.82 11.27 6.90
CA PRO A 61 8.75 12.08 6.31
C PRO A 61 9.23 12.83 5.08
N GLY A 62 8.34 12.95 4.09
CA GLY A 62 8.64 13.66 2.85
C GLY A 62 7.87 13.07 1.68
N ASP A 63 8.11 13.66 0.52
CA ASP A 63 7.52 13.20 -0.74
C ASP A 63 8.54 12.35 -1.49
N TYR A 64 8.12 11.19 -1.96
CA TYR A 64 8.99 10.24 -2.64
C TYR A 64 8.31 9.67 -3.87
N ILE A 65 9.13 9.15 -4.78
CA ILE A 65 8.65 8.35 -5.90
C ILE A 65 9.16 6.94 -5.70
N LEU A 66 8.24 6.00 -5.52
CA LEU A 66 8.57 4.58 -5.43
C LEU A 66 8.51 3.97 -6.82
N ARG A 67 9.48 3.13 -7.13
CA ARG A 67 9.48 2.37 -8.36
C ARG A 67 9.36 0.89 -8.01
N PHE A 68 8.48 0.21 -8.74
CA PHE A 68 8.22 -1.21 -8.56
C PHE A 68 8.54 -1.91 -9.86
N ASN A 69 9.42 -2.90 -9.81
CA ASN A 69 9.77 -3.71 -10.98
C ASN A 69 9.27 -5.12 -10.76
N GLU A 70 8.47 -5.61 -11.68
CA GLU A 70 8.05 -7.01 -11.68
C GLU A 70 9.01 -7.81 -12.55
N LEU A 71 9.56 -8.90 -12.00
CA LEU A 71 10.54 -9.74 -12.70
C LEU A 71 10.03 -11.18 -12.81
N GLN A 72 10.26 -11.75 -13.97
CA GLN A 72 10.07 -13.18 -14.24
C GLN A 72 11.32 -13.70 -14.91
N ASN A 73 11.88 -14.81 -14.38
CA ASN A 73 13.13 -15.39 -14.89
C ASN A 73 14.26 -14.35 -14.92
N ASN A 74 14.33 -13.50 -13.89
CA ASN A 74 15.32 -12.43 -13.73
C ASN A 74 15.25 -11.34 -14.80
N LYS A 75 14.11 -11.24 -15.51
CA LYS A 75 13.88 -10.17 -16.48
C LYS A 75 12.73 -9.29 -16.03
N ILE A 76 12.90 -7.98 -16.17
CA ILE A 76 11.84 -7.03 -15.85
C ILE A 76 10.75 -7.14 -16.91
N VAL A 77 9.54 -7.51 -16.49
CA VAL A 77 8.41 -7.62 -17.40
C VAL A 77 7.46 -6.44 -17.28
N GLU A 78 7.52 -5.72 -16.16
CA GLU A 78 6.71 -4.52 -15.97
C GLU A 78 7.35 -3.64 -14.92
N SER A 79 7.20 -2.30 -15.07
CA SER A 79 7.63 -1.32 -14.07
C SER A 79 6.56 -0.27 -13.90
N ILE A 80 6.32 0.14 -12.66
CA ILE A 80 5.46 1.29 -12.37
C ILE A 80 6.16 2.22 -11.40
N GLU A 81 5.80 3.50 -11.45
CA GLU A 81 6.27 4.49 -10.50
C GLU A 81 5.05 5.13 -9.83
N THR A 82 5.15 5.39 -8.54
CA THR A 82 4.04 5.95 -7.78
C THR A 82 4.59 6.99 -6.82
N PRO A 83 4.09 8.22 -6.86
CA PRO A 83 4.44 9.19 -5.83
C PRO A 83 3.77 8.81 -4.52
N ILE A 84 4.50 8.94 -3.42
CA ILE A 84 3.94 8.73 -2.09
C ILE A 84 4.31 9.91 -1.21
N ARG A 85 3.50 10.14 -0.18
CA ARG A 85 3.82 11.09 0.87
C ARG A 85 3.93 10.32 2.19
N GLN A 86 5.07 10.49 2.84
CA GLN A 86 5.31 9.90 4.15
C GLN A 86 5.06 10.97 5.20
N GLU A 87 4.10 10.72 6.08
CA GLU A 87 3.77 11.62 7.17
C GLU A 87 4.61 11.33 8.41
N ASN A 88 4.69 12.30 9.32
CA ASN A 88 5.38 12.10 10.58
C ASN A 88 4.50 11.30 11.53
N LEU A 89 4.87 10.05 11.75
CA LEU A 89 4.08 9.13 12.56
C LEU A 89 4.07 9.46 14.05
N GLU A 90 5.06 10.24 14.51
CA GLU A 90 5.12 10.61 15.93
C GLU A 90 3.95 11.50 16.35
N GLU A 91 3.34 12.19 15.39
CA GLU A 91 2.20 13.08 15.64
C GLU A 91 0.86 12.36 15.47
N ILE A 92 0.87 11.07 15.15
CA ILE A 92 -0.31 10.29 14.85
C ILE A 92 -0.51 9.22 15.89
N ASN A 93 -1.73 9.18 16.46
CA ASN A 93 -2.09 8.14 17.41
C ASN A 93 -2.56 6.92 16.61
N ILE A 94 -1.70 5.91 16.51
CA ILE A 94 -1.98 4.69 15.77
C ILE A 94 -2.44 3.63 16.77
N SER A 95 -3.71 3.25 16.74
CA SER A 95 -4.26 2.28 17.69
C SER A 95 -4.02 0.84 17.27
N GLU A 96 -4.21 0.52 15.99
CA GLU A 96 -4.01 -0.84 15.46
C GLU A 96 -3.14 -0.82 14.23
N SER A 97 -3.63 -0.26 13.16
CA SER A 97 -2.83 0.00 11.98
C SER A 97 -3.38 1.24 11.28
N ALA A 98 -2.54 1.90 10.53
CA ALA A 98 -2.92 3.08 9.78
C ALA A 98 -2.44 2.92 8.34
N ILE A 99 -3.17 3.54 7.43
CA ILE A 99 -2.82 3.55 6.01
C ILE A 99 -2.75 5.00 5.53
N ILE A 100 -1.76 5.29 4.69
CA ILE A 100 -1.68 6.57 3.98
C ILE A 100 -2.26 6.35 2.60
N VAL A 101 -3.29 7.13 2.24
CA VAL A 101 -3.94 7.00 0.95
C VAL A 101 -2.97 7.37 -0.16
N GLN A 102 -2.84 6.52 -1.16
CA GLN A 102 -2.00 6.73 -2.33
C GLN A 102 -2.87 7.08 -3.54
N PRO A 103 -2.31 7.73 -4.57
CA PRO A 103 -3.08 7.99 -5.79
C PRO A 103 -3.72 6.71 -6.32
N GLY A 104 -5.00 6.76 -6.66
CA GLY A 104 -5.75 5.62 -7.17
C GLY A 104 -6.36 4.72 -6.12
N ASN A 105 -6.11 4.96 -4.84
CA ASN A 105 -6.74 4.18 -3.76
C ASN A 105 -8.22 4.54 -3.63
N SER A 106 -8.99 3.58 -3.10
CA SER A 106 -10.37 3.79 -2.67
C SER A 106 -10.58 2.99 -1.40
N LEU A 107 -11.63 3.33 -0.63
CA LEU A 107 -11.93 2.55 0.58
C LEU A 107 -12.26 1.10 0.25
N TRP A 108 -12.95 0.88 -0.88
CA TRP A 108 -13.26 -0.47 -1.35
C TRP A 108 -11.98 -1.28 -1.59
N ARG A 109 -11.01 -0.70 -2.32
CA ARG A 109 -9.74 -1.37 -2.61
C ARG A 109 -8.94 -1.63 -1.34
N ILE A 110 -8.87 -0.64 -0.46
CA ILE A 110 -8.16 -0.77 0.81
C ILE A 110 -8.79 -1.88 1.63
N SER A 111 -10.12 -1.89 1.75
CA SER A 111 -10.85 -2.90 2.50
C SER A 111 -10.64 -4.30 1.91
N ARG A 112 -10.71 -4.40 0.59
CA ARG A 112 -10.48 -5.67 -0.09
C ARG A 112 -9.09 -6.22 0.23
N ARG A 113 -8.09 -5.35 0.28
CA ARG A 113 -6.72 -5.75 0.57
C ARG A 113 -6.56 -6.21 2.02
N PHE A 114 -7.08 -5.43 2.98
CA PHE A 114 -6.88 -5.73 4.40
C PHE A 114 -7.81 -6.78 4.94
N TYR A 115 -9.04 -6.82 4.47
CA TYR A 115 -10.08 -7.73 5.01
C TYR A 115 -10.45 -8.83 4.02
N GLY A 116 -9.97 -8.77 2.79
CA GLY A 116 -10.35 -9.70 1.74
C GLY A 116 -11.69 -9.41 1.09
N LYS A 117 -12.43 -8.42 1.59
CA LYS A 117 -13.77 -8.08 1.08
C LYS A 117 -13.92 -6.56 1.01
N GLY A 118 -14.25 -6.05 -0.19
CA GLY A 118 -14.45 -4.62 -0.38
C GLY A 118 -15.64 -4.07 0.40
N VAL A 119 -16.69 -4.88 0.58
CA VAL A 119 -17.90 -4.43 1.31
C VAL A 119 -17.61 -4.05 2.76
N LEU A 120 -16.50 -4.52 3.33
CA LEU A 120 -16.11 -4.17 4.68
C LEU A 120 -15.51 -2.77 4.79
N TYR A 121 -15.51 -2.00 3.70
CA TYR A 121 -15.03 -0.61 3.72
C TYR A 121 -15.74 0.24 4.78
N THR A 122 -16.95 -0.14 5.17
CA THR A 122 -17.71 0.57 6.20
C THR A 122 -16.99 0.56 7.55
N LEU A 123 -16.18 -0.47 7.83
CA LEU A 123 -15.39 -0.50 9.07
C LEU A 123 -14.36 0.63 9.07
N ILE A 124 -13.70 0.84 7.94
CA ILE A 124 -12.72 1.92 7.80
C ILE A 124 -13.42 3.26 7.83
N PHE A 125 -14.55 3.39 7.15
CA PHE A 125 -15.31 4.63 7.11
C PHE A 125 -15.77 5.04 8.53
N LYS A 126 -16.34 4.10 9.28
CA LYS A 126 -16.81 4.37 10.63
C LYS A 126 -15.68 4.76 11.59
N ALA A 127 -14.52 4.12 11.43
CA ALA A 127 -13.36 4.43 12.28
C ALA A 127 -12.77 5.80 11.98
N ASN A 128 -13.08 6.39 10.82
CA ASN A 128 -12.50 7.66 10.37
C ASN A 128 -13.57 8.66 9.94
N ASN A 129 -14.78 8.54 10.46
CA ASN A 129 -15.92 9.36 10.00
C ASN A 129 -15.73 10.86 10.23
N ASN A 130 -14.84 11.26 11.12
CA ASN A 130 -14.48 12.66 11.32
C ASN A 130 -13.55 13.20 10.23
N LEU A 131 -12.93 12.32 9.45
CA LEU A 131 -11.98 12.70 8.39
C LEU A 131 -12.55 12.46 6.99
N ILE A 132 -13.60 11.66 6.87
CA ILE A 132 -14.19 11.27 5.60
C ILE A 132 -15.64 11.71 5.56
N ASP A 133 -15.94 12.69 4.71
CA ASP A 133 -17.32 13.16 4.52
C ASP A 133 -18.07 12.23 3.56
N ASP A 134 -17.38 11.76 2.53
CA ASP A 134 -17.94 10.90 1.50
C ASP A 134 -16.96 9.76 1.26
N PRO A 135 -17.36 8.48 1.45
CA PRO A 135 -16.44 7.36 1.26
C PRO A 135 -15.93 7.23 -0.18
N ASP A 136 -16.57 7.87 -1.15
CA ASP A 136 -16.09 7.89 -2.52
C ASP A 136 -15.07 9.00 -2.78
N LEU A 137 -14.87 9.89 -1.80
CA LEU A 137 -13.98 11.05 -1.94
C LEU A 137 -12.88 10.99 -0.88
N ILE A 138 -11.85 10.20 -1.15
CA ILE A 138 -10.63 10.18 -0.34
C ILE A 138 -9.48 10.71 -1.19
N PHE A 139 -8.49 11.31 -0.53
CA PHE A 139 -7.41 12.02 -1.23
C PHE A 139 -6.06 11.45 -0.84
N PRO A 140 -5.10 11.43 -1.78
CA PRO A 140 -3.74 11.00 -1.46
C PRO A 140 -3.17 11.80 -0.29
N GLY A 141 -2.47 11.12 0.60
CA GLY A 141 -1.88 11.74 1.79
C GLY A 141 -2.76 11.69 3.03
N GLN A 142 -4.05 11.37 2.90
CA GLN A 142 -4.89 11.17 4.08
C GLN A 142 -4.43 9.92 4.83
N ILE A 143 -4.58 9.95 6.15
CA ILE A 143 -4.20 8.83 7.00
C ILE A 143 -5.45 8.32 7.69
N PHE A 144 -5.74 7.03 7.50
CA PHE A 144 -6.91 6.39 8.10
C PHE A 144 -6.50 5.26 9.02
N ASN A 145 -7.23 5.10 10.12
CA ASN A 145 -7.12 3.92 10.96
C ASN A 145 -7.86 2.76 10.30
N VAL A 146 -7.22 1.59 10.29
CA VAL A 146 -7.81 0.38 9.74
C VAL A 146 -8.02 -0.59 10.90
N PRO A 147 -9.23 -0.65 11.49
CA PRO A 147 -9.48 -1.51 12.63
C PRO A 147 -9.52 -2.98 12.21
N LYS A 148 -9.31 -3.86 13.15
CA LYS A 148 -9.51 -5.28 12.93
C LYS A 148 -11.00 -5.55 12.75
N LYS A 149 -11.30 -6.50 11.87
CA LYS A 149 -12.69 -6.90 11.68
C LYS A 149 -13.18 -7.83 12.78
#